data_90c6bd5fe87ea84e41a9ec32580188f5
#
_entry.id   90c6bd5fe87ea84e41a9ec32580188f5
#
_cell.length_a   1.000
_cell.length_b   1.000
_cell.length_c   1.000
_cell.angle_alpha   90.00
_cell.angle_beta   90.00
_cell.angle_gamma   90.00
#
_symmetry.space_group_name_H-M   'P 1'
#
loop_
_entity.id
_entity.type
_entity.pdbx_description
1 polymer ?
#
loop_
_entity_poly.entity_id
_entity_poly.type
_entity_poly.pdbx_seq_one_letter_code
_entity_poly.pdbx_strand_id
1 'polypeptide(L)'
;MKRIIAISLGALMLLPLVSCRRDDMSPEEARAALRQEVTFTATMDGYEQVKSTDLSFEDGDVIGIYAQQPFDVVNVKATVKGSAVKPLAPFEWELVRTAVFFAYYPFNVSYGEDPRMSFSVRSDQRTYDAYQASDLRGAVALGRNGETVELPFKHMLSKLTVMVSCEDKAEQVTSVTLGGVAQTVSADFSVPSVETAGGRGDLKAGKAVSGNGNEGYVAILAPQTLTELPVIVTTSKGQSLVFEPEKPLTFASGHAYATSTLTVPKQSAQGPKLTFTVSVTDWGDGGSMDFHRGKQN
;
A
#
# COMPACT_ATOMS: atom_id res chain seq x y z
N MET A 1 1.06 -76.09 -62.48
CA MET A 1 0.88 -74.68 -62.01
C MET A 1 -0.33 -74.61 -61.12
N LYS A 2 -0.25 -74.75 -59.82
CA LYS A 2 -1.34 -74.66 -58.84
C LYS A 2 -1.35 -73.37 -58.13
N ARG A 3 -2.37 -72.56 -58.29
CA ARG A 3 -2.53 -71.28 -57.52
C ARG A 3 -3.19 -71.63 -56.18
N ILE A 4 -2.53 -71.25 -55.13
CA ILE A 4 -3.03 -71.32 -53.74
C ILE A 4 -3.71 -70.01 -53.43
N ILE A 5 -5.00 -70.05 -53.12
CA ILE A 5 -5.76 -68.86 -52.64
C ILE A 5 -5.67 -68.88 -51.12
N ALA A 6 -5.03 -67.87 -50.55
CA ALA A 6 -5.04 -67.63 -49.13
C ALA A 6 -6.27 -66.87 -48.70
N ILE A 7 -7.06 -67.44 -47.83
CA ILE A 7 -8.24 -66.83 -47.23
C ILE A 7 -7.73 -66.09 -45.97
N SER A 8 -7.78 -64.75 -45.95
CA SER A 8 -7.48 -63.96 -44.78
C SER A 8 -8.68 -63.91 -43.86
N LEU A 9 -8.48 -64.45 -42.67
CA LEU A 9 -9.45 -64.37 -41.56
C LEU A 9 -9.43 -62.95 -40.96
N GLY A 10 -10.46 -62.16 -41.21
CA GLY A 10 -10.63 -60.84 -40.62
C GLY A 10 -10.96 -60.97 -39.13
N ALA A 11 -10.04 -60.53 -38.30
CA ALA A 11 -10.29 -60.36 -36.88
C ALA A 11 -11.20 -59.16 -36.65
N LEU A 12 -12.44 -59.44 -36.26
CA LEU A 12 -13.43 -58.45 -35.84
C LEU A 12 -12.99 -57.92 -34.46
N MET A 13 -12.33 -56.78 -34.43
CA MET A 13 -12.06 -56.07 -33.18
C MET A 13 -13.37 -55.56 -32.61
N LEU A 14 -13.82 -56.19 -31.54
CA LEU A 14 -14.83 -55.62 -30.62
C LEU A 14 -14.17 -54.47 -29.88
N LEU A 15 -14.43 -53.23 -30.33
CA LEU A 15 -14.19 -52.03 -29.53
C LEU A 15 -15.15 -52.07 -28.34
N PRO A 16 -14.64 -51.96 -27.10
CA PRO A 16 -15.52 -51.76 -25.97
C PRO A 16 -16.18 -50.40 -26.16
N LEU A 17 -17.50 -50.38 -26.29
CA LEU A 17 -18.29 -49.18 -26.08
C LEU A 17 -18.06 -48.76 -24.63
N VAL A 18 -17.07 -47.86 -24.40
CA VAL A 18 -17.02 -47.07 -23.17
C VAL A 18 -18.30 -46.24 -23.17
N SER A 19 -19.33 -46.81 -22.56
CA SER A 19 -20.51 -46.07 -22.15
C SER A 19 -19.95 -44.98 -21.18
N CYS A 20 -19.80 -43.75 -21.65
CA CYS A 20 -19.76 -42.62 -20.76
C CYS A 20 -21.07 -42.65 -19.98
N ARG A 21 -21.04 -43.26 -18.78
CA ARG A 21 -22.01 -42.95 -17.76
C ARG A 21 -21.86 -41.43 -17.56
N ARG A 22 -22.80 -40.66 -18.11
CA ARG A 22 -23.17 -39.40 -17.54
C ARG A 22 -23.66 -39.77 -16.16
N ASP A 23 -22.76 -39.71 -15.16
CA ASP A 23 -23.18 -39.70 -13.78
C ASP A 23 -24.19 -38.55 -13.71
N ASP A 24 -25.40 -38.87 -13.28
CA ASP A 24 -26.45 -37.89 -13.03
C ASP A 24 -26.01 -37.04 -11.84
N MET A 25 -25.07 -36.11 -12.08
CA MET A 25 -24.76 -35.10 -11.09
C MET A 25 -26.04 -34.31 -10.82
N SER A 26 -26.39 -34.22 -9.56
CA SER A 26 -27.49 -33.36 -9.17
C SER A 26 -27.20 -31.92 -9.65
N PRO A 27 -28.22 -31.10 -9.91
CA PRO A 27 -27.99 -29.69 -10.27
C PRO A 27 -27.12 -28.94 -9.29
N GLU A 28 -27.07 -29.37 -8.04
CA GLU A 28 -26.26 -28.81 -6.97
C GLU A 28 -24.77 -29.23 -7.09
N GLU A 29 -24.51 -30.50 -7.39
CA GLU A 29 -23.16 -31.01 -7.68
C GLU A 29 -22.58 -30.42 -8.97
N ALA A 30 -23.40 -30.23 -10.00
CA ALA A 30 -23.01 -29.56 -11.23
C ALA A 30 -22.66 -28.08 -10.99
N ARG A 31 -23.40 -27.39 -10.11
CA ARG A 31 -23.08 -26.01 -9.67
C ARG A 31 -21.82 -25.96 -8.82
N ALA A 32 -21.64 -26.91 -7.89
CA ALA A 32 -20.44 -27.00 -7.06
C ALA A 32 -19.17 -27.23 -7.91
N ALA A 33 -19.27 -28.07 -8.96
CA ALA A 33 -18.18 -28.32 -9.90
C ALA A 33 -17.81 -27.09 -10.77
N LEU A 34 -18.69 -26.09 -10.86
CA LEU A 34 -18.46 -24.83 -11.57
C LEU A 34 -17.96 -23.70 -10.66
N ARG A 35 -17.94 -23.93 -9.34
CA ARG A 35 -17.41 -22.95 -8.38
C ARG A 35 -15.89 -22.96 -8.45
N GLN A 36 -15.33 -21.82 -8.78
CA GLN A 36 -13.90 -21.60 -8.79
C GLN A 36 -13.56 -20.49 -7.80
N GLU A 37 -12.62 -20.75 -6.91
CA GLU A 37 -12.14 -19.74 -5.96
C GLU A 37 -11.45 -18.59 -6.71
N VAL A 38 -11.72 -17.36 -6.26
CA VAL A 38 -11.03 -16.16 -6.75
C VAL A 38 -9.66 -16.10 -6.09
N THR A 39 -8.63 -16.11 -6.90
CA THR A 39 -7.25 -15.90 -6.44
C THR A 39 -6.85 -14.44 -6.60
N PHE A 40 -6.08 -13.92 -5.66
CA PHE A 40 -5.64 -12.53 -5.65
C PHE A 40 -4.13 -12.42 -5.50
N THR A 41 -3.57 -11.40 -6.15
CA THR A 41 -2.22 -10.90 -5.88
C THR A 41 -2.27 -9.40 -5.57
N ALA A 42 -1.35 -8.93 -4.72
CA ALA A 42 -1.15 -7.52 -4.42
C ALA A 42 0.20 -7.07 -4.95
N THR A 43 0.20 -5.99 -5.68
CA THR A 43 1.40 -5.32 -6.19
C THR A 43 1.33 -3.83 -5.88
N MET A 44 2.47 -3.14 -5.86
CA MET A 44 2.47 -1.67 -5.87
C MET A 44 2.56 -1.20 -7.32
N ASP A 45 1.61 -0.36 -7.74
CA ASP A 45 1.49 0.11 -9.12
C ASP A 45 2.70 1.00 -9.50
N GLY A 46 3.30 0.68 -10.63
CA GLY A 46 4.47 1.40 -11.16
C GLY A 46 5.83 0.86 -10.73
N TYR A 47 5.90 -0.18 -9.87
CA TYR A 47 7.17 -0.67 -9.33
C TYR A 47 7.39 -2.16 -9.58
N GLU A 48 8.24 -2.48 -10.53
CA GLU A 48 8.84 -3.81 -10.65
C GLU A 48 9.98 -3.93 -9.64
N GLN A 49 9.75 -4.68 -8.55
CA GLN A 49 10.75 -5.24 -7.63
C GLN A 49 11.82 -4.26 -7.10
N VAL A 50 11.43 -3.21 -6.40
CA VAL A 50 12.38 -2.47 -5.56
C VAL A 50 12.28 -3.00 -4.12
N LYS A 51 13.42 -3.33 -3.50
CA LYS A 51 13.49 -3.82 -2.11
C LYS A 51 13.33 -2.66 -1.10
N SER A 52 12.24 -1.93 -1.19
CA SER A 52 11.90 -0.87 -0.23
C SER A 52 10.60 -1.26 0.47
N THR A 53 10.54 -1.14 1.77
CA THR A 53 9.34 -1.44 2.58
C THR A 53 8.15 -0.56 2.20
N ASP A 54 8.40 0.64 1.69
CA ASP A 54 7.35 1.53 1.20
C ASP A 54 6.77 1.09 -0.15
N LEU A 55 7.47 0.21 -0.89
CA LEU A 55 7.12 -0.20 -2.25
C LEU A 55 6.67 -1.66 -2.35
N SER A 56 6.47 -2.31 -1.22
CA SER A 56 6.01 -3.69 -1.15
C SER A 56 5.15 -3.89 0.09
N PHE A 57 4.42 -4.98 0.11
CA PHE A 57 3.80 -5.49 1.31
C PHE A 57 4.78 -6.38 2.07
N GLU A 58 4.68 -6.36 3.41
CA GLU A 58 5.37 -7.33 4.26
C GLU A 58 4.51 -8.57 4.47
N ASP A 59 5.16 -9.71 4.69
CA ASP A 59 4.44 -10.94 5.05
C ASP A 59 3.66 -10.73 6.36
N GLY A 60 2.35 -10.92 6.28
CA GLY A 60 1.45 -10.68 7.40
C GLY A 60 0.69 -9.36 7.35
N ASP A 61 0.98 -8.48 6.40
CA ASP A 61 0.17 -7.30 6.16
C ASP A 61 -1.29 -7.67 5.91
N VAL A 62 -2.18 -6.83 6.40
CA VAL A 62 -3.61 -7.10 6.35
C VAL A 62 -4.33 -6.01 5.57
N ILE A 63 -5.05 -6.43 4.54
CA ILE A 63 -5.83 -5.58 3.66
C ILE A 63 -7.33 -5.87 3.81
N GLY A 64 -8.17 -4.90 3.44
CA GLY A 64 -9.60 -5.08 3.28
C GLY A 64 -9.96 -5.21 1.81
N ILE A 65 -10.87 -6.13 1.48
CA ILE A 65 -11.35 -6.32 0.11
C ILE A 65 -12.86 -6.14 0.07
N TYR A 66 -13.31 -5.38 -0.90
CA TYR A 66 -14.70 -5.24 -1.31
C TYR A 66 -14.88 -5.80 -2.70
N ALA A 67 -16.06 -6.34 -2.99
CA ALA A 67 -16.46 -6.71 -4.33
C ALA A 67 -17.87 -6.21 -4.61
N GLN A 68 -18.04 -5.56 -5.76
CA GLN A 68 -19.35 -5.18 -6.25
C GLN A 68 -20.16 -6.40 -6.71
N GLN A 69 -21.46 -6.16 -6.97
CA GLN A 69 -22.31 -7.16 -7.60
C GLN A 69 -21.53 -7.92 -8.68
N PRO A 70 -21.62 -9.25 -8.71
CA PRO A 70 -22.60 -10.10 -8.01
C PRO A 70 -22.11 -10.67 -6.68
N PHE A 71 -20.88 -10.42 -6.25
CA PHE A 71 -20.35 -10.96 -4.99
C PHE A 71 -20.96 -10.32 -3.76
N ASP A 72 -21.30 -9.02 -3.85
CA ASP A 72 -21.85 -8.22 -2.75
C ASP A 72 -21.07 -8.41 -1.44
N VAL A 73 -19.75 -8.34 -1.55
CA VAL A 73 -18.83 -8.64 -0.45
C VAL A 73 -18.27 -7.36 0.15
N VAL A 74 -18.38 -7.26 1.46
CA VAL A 74 -18.08 -6.08 2.24
C VAL A 74 -16.91 -6.33 3.17
N ASN A 75 -15.85 -5.55 3.00
CA ASN A 75 -14.70 -5.43 3.92
C ASN A 75 -14.14 -6.78 4.41
N VAL A 76 -13.90 -7.71 3.49
CA VAL A 76 -13.30 -8.99 3.85
C VAL A 76 -11.83 -8.79 4.18
N LYS A 77 -11.44 -9.19 5.39
CA LYS A 77 -10.06 -9.22 5.82
C LYS A 77 -9.26 -10.22 4.98
N ALA A 78 -8.11 -9.80 4.46
CA ALA A 78 -7.19 -10.67 3.74
C ALA A 78 -5.76 -10.44 4.21
N THR A 79 -4.94 -11.50 4.21
CA THR A 79 -3.52 -11.44 4.61
C THR A 79 -2.65 -11.56 3.38
N VAL A 80 -1.60 -10.74 3.31
CA VAL A 80 -0.60 -10.74 2.24
C VAL A 80 0.59 -11.62 2.65
N LYS A 81 1.09 -12.42 1.71
CA LYS A 81 2.33 -13.19 1.84
C LYS A 81 3.07 -13.18 0.51
N GLY A 82 4.21 -12.49 0.47
CA GLY A 82 4.85 -12.11 -0.79
C GLY A 82 3.88 -11.25 -1.60
N SER A 83 3.54 -11.67 -2.81
CA SER A 83 2.47 -11.07 -3.62
C SER A 83 1.11 -11.74 -3.46
N ALA A 84 1.04 -12.95 -2.88
CA ALA A 84 -0.20 -13.69 -2.74
C ALA A 84 -1.08 -13.08 -1.64
N VAL A 85 -2.38 -12.99 -1.91
CA VAL A 85 -3.39 -12.48 -0.98
C VAL A 85 -4.37 -13.59 -0.63
N LYS A 86 -4.52 -13.84 0.68
CA LYS A 86 -5.44 -14.86 1.19
C LYS A 86 -6.58 -14.21 1.96
N PRO A 87 -7.79 -14.14 1.40
CA PRO A 87 -8.98 -13.71 2.12
C PRO A 87 -9.32 -14.65 3.27
N LEU A 88 -9.85 -14.10 4.37
CA LEU A 88 -10.35 -14.89 5.51
C LEU A 88 -11.60 -15.69 5.13
N ALA A 89 -12.46 -15.14 4.28
CA ALA A 89 -13.58 -15.82 3.65
C ALA A 89 -13.31 -15.87 2.13
N PRO A 90 -13.28 -17.07 1.52
CA PRO A 90 -13.01 -17.18 0.09
C PRO A 90 -14.14 -16.56 -0.74
N PHE A 91 -13.78 -15.99 -1.87
CA PHE A 91 -14.70 -15.54 -2.89
C PHE A 91 -14.81 -16.66 -3.94
N GLU A 92 -16.00 -17.00 -4.34
CA GLU A 92 -16.23 -18.06 -5.34
C GLU A 92 -16.90 -17.49 -6.58
N TRP A 93 -16.25 -17.68 -7.74
CA TRP A 93 -16.89 -17.45 -9.02
C TRP A 93 -18.04 -18.44 -9.18
N GLU A 94 -19.27 -17.95 -9.24
CA GLU A 94 -20.41 -18.79 -9.60
C GLU A 94 -20.57 -18.79 -11.14
N LEU A 95 -21.65 -18.21 -11.64
CA LEU A 95 -21.92 -18.11 -13.08
C LEU A 95 -21.41 -16.79 -13.69
N VAL A 96 -20.70 -16.01 -12.90
CA VAL A 96 -20.26 -14.67 -13.28
C VAL A 96 -18.90 -14.72 -13.96
N ARG A 97 -18.75 -13.89 -14.99
CA ARG A 97 -17.52 -13.86 -15.78
C ARG A 97 -16.56 -12.76 -15.35
N THR A 98 -17.07 -11.67 -14.79
CA THR A 98 -16.29 -10.51 -14.38
C THR A 98 -16.85 -9.85 -13.14
N ALA A 99 -16.00 -9.29 -12.30
CA ALA A 99 -16.39 -8.46 -11.17
C ALA A 99 -15.33 -7.38 -10.89
N VAL A 100 -15.75 -6.28 -10.28
CA VAL A 100 -14.85 -5.23 -9.83
C VAL A 100 -14.56 -5.44 -8.35
N PHE A 101 -13.27 -5.45 -8.01
CA PHE A 101 -12.76 -5.54 -6.66
C PHE A 101 -12.09 -4.24 -6.29
N PHE A 102 -12.30 -3.78 -5.04
CA PHE A 102 -11.50 -2.70 -4.45
C PHE A 102 -10.83 -3.22 -3.19
N ALA A 103 -9.63 -2.79 -2.95
CA ALA A 103 -8.88 -3.17 -1.78
C ALA A 103 -8.19 -1.96 -1.16
N TYR A 104 -7.93 -2.04 0.14
CA TYR A 104 -7.24 -0.99 0.86
C TYR A 104 -6.34 -1.54 1.97
N TYR A 105 -5.36 -0.78 2.34
CA TYR A 105 -4.43 -1.01 3.44
C TYR A 105 -4.24 0.29 4.24
N PRO A 106 -4.10 0.24 5.56
CA PRO A 106 -4.20 -0.93 6.44
C PRO A 106 -5.67 -1.31 6.73
N PHE A 107 -5.92 -2.60 6.96
CA PHE A 107 -7.26 -3.11 7.28
C PHE A 107 -7.85 -2.48 8.54
N ASN A 108 -9.13 -2.13 8.48
CA ASN A 108 -9.89 -1.65 9.63
C ASN A 108 -11.24 -2.37 9.71
N VAL A 109 -11.45 -3.11 10.79
CA VAL A 109 -12.68 -3.88 11.04
C VAL A 109 -13.93 -3.01 11.17
N SER A 110 -13.75 -1.73 11.53
CA SER A 110 -14.87 -0.79 11.72
C SER A 110 -15.44 -0.24 10.41
N TYR A 111 -14.81 -0.52 9.27
CA TYR A 111 -15.28 -0.07 7.99
C TYR A 111 -16.47 -0.92 7.52
N GLY A 112 -17.56 -0.24 7.13
CA GLY A 112 -18.85 -0.83 6.75
C GLY A 112 -18.99 -1.09 5.26
N GLU A 113 -20.25 -1.06 4.80
CA GLU A 113 -20.61 -1.34 3.41
C GLU A 113 -20.20 -0.26 2.42
N ASP A 114 -20.16 1.00 2.87
CA ASP A 114 -19.72 2.12 2.03
C ASP A 114 -18.18 2.08 1.89
N PRO A 115 -17.63 2.00 0.67
CA PRO A 115 -16.19 2.07 0.45
C PRO A 115 -15.60 3.46 0.70
N ARG A 116 -16.43 4.45 1.06
CA ARG A 116 -16.01 5.80 1.44
C ARG A 116 -15.93 5.91 2.94
N MET A 117 -14.78 6.31 3.45
CA MET A 117 -14.58 6.36 4.89
C MET A 117 -13.55 7.39 5.33
N SER A 118 -13.60 7.73 6.61
CA SER A 118 -12.65 8.62 7.23
C SER A 118 -11.41 7.85 7.65
N PHE A 119 -10.24 8.36 7.29
CA PHE A 119 -8.95 7.83 7.72
C PHE A 119 -8.11 8.95 8.33
N SER A 120 -7.42 8.66 9.44
CA SER A 120 -6.52 9.62 10.09
C SER A 120 -5.13 9.01 10.23
N VAL A 121 -4.12 9.76 9.82
CA VAL A 121 -2.73 9.42 10.10
C VAL A 121 -2.44 9.53 11.60
N ARG A 122 -1.49 8.77 12.09
CA ARG A 122 -1.03 8.88 13.48
C ARG A 122 -0.29 10.21 13.67
N SER A 123 -0.62 10.93 14.73
CA SER A 123 0.08 12.17 15.09
C SER A 123 1.50 11.91 15.59
N ASP A 124 1.80 10.73 16.07
CA ASP A 124 3.14 10.27 16.44
C ASP A 124 3.55 9.09 15.58
N GLN A 125 4.40 9.34 14.58
CA GLN A 125 4.88 8.35 13.62
C GLN A 125 6.35 7.96 13.90
N ARG A 126 6.81 8.10 15.14
CA ARG A 126 8.19 7.76 15.53
C ARG A 126 8.45 6.27 15.61
N THR A 127 7.44 5.44 15.60
CA THR A 127 7.58 3.98 15.53
C THR A 127 7.22 3.47 14.13
N TYR A 128 7.86 2.37 13.72
CA TYR A 128 7.57 1.73 12.44
C TYR A 128 6.07 1.41 12.28
N ASP A 129 5.45 0.81 13.29
CA ASP A 129 4.05 0.42 13.26
C ASP A 129 3.11 1.64 13.11
N ALA A 130 3.43 2.78 13.76
CA ALA A 130 2.63 3.99 13.62
C ALA A 130 2.80 4.64 12.25
N TYR A 131 4.00 4.58 11.68
CA TYR A 131 4.28 5.03 10.32
C TYR A 131 3.51 4.17 9.31
N GLN A 132 3.63 2.84 9.38
CA GLN A 132 2.90 1.91 8.50
C GLN A 132 1.38 2.04 8.65
N ALA A 133 0.87 2.21 9.88
CA ALA A 133 -0.55 2.45 10.13
C ALA A 133 -1.05 3.79 9.58
N SER A 134 -0.16 4.68 9.16
CA SER A 134 -0.48 5.96 8.50
C SER A 134 -0.43 5.88 6.98
N ASP A 135 0.11 4.81 6.40
CA ASP A 135 0.28 4.66 4.96
C ASP A 135 -0.97 4.06 4.32
N LEU A 136 -1.94 4.92 4.03
CA LEU A 136 -3.16 4.50 3.33
C LEU A 136 -2.85 4.19 1.87
N ARG A 137 -3.16 2.94 1.46
CA ARG A 137 -3.02 2.46 0.09
C ARG A 137 -4.37 1.97 -0.42
N GLY A 138 -4.63 2.13 -1.71
CA GLY A 138 -5.87 1.67 -2.35
C GLY A 138 -5.61 1.03 -3.69
N ALA A 139 -6.45 0.05 -4.07
CA ALA A 139 -6.40 -0.64 -5.35
C ALA A 139 -7.81 -0.87 -5.90
N VAL A 140 -7.94 -0.83 -7.23
CA VAL A 140 -9.13 -1.28 -7.96
C VAL A 140 -8.71 -2.21 -9.08
N ALA A 141 -9.39 -3.33 -9.21
CA ALA A 141 -9.13 -4.31 -10.26
C ALA A 141 -10.41 -4.89 -10.85
N LEU A 142 -10.39 -5.13 -12.15
CA LEU A 142 -11.39 -5.95 -12.83
C LEU A 142 -10.92 -7.41 -12.83
N GLY A 143 -11.59 -8.26 -12.05
CA GLY A 143 -11.33 -9.69 -12.06
C GLY A 143 -12.14 -10.42 -13.13
N ARG A 144 -11.58 -11.50 -13.64
CA ARG A 144 -12.23 -12.40 -14.59
C ARG A 144 -12.20 -13.84 -14.08
N ASN A 145 -13.28 -14.55 -14.29
CA ASN A 145 -13.35 -15.96 -13.91
C ASN A 145 -12.24 -16.77 -14.61
N GLY A 146 -11.49 -17.54 -13.83
CA GLY A 146 -10.36 -18.34 -14.32
C GLY A 146 -9.02 -17.60 -14.31
N GLU A 147 -8.98 -16.30 -13.98
CA GLU A 147 -7.77 -15.50 -13.89
C GLU A 147 -7.51 -15.08 -12.43
N THR A 148 -6.24 -14.90 -12.09
CA THR A 148 -5.86 -14.27 -10.81
C THR A 148 -6.14 -12.77 -10.89
N VAL A 149 -6.80 -12.23 -9.86
CA VAL A 149 -7.08 -10.80 -9.76
C VAL A 149 -5.84 -10.10 -9.22
N GLU A 150 -5.21 -9.28 -10.04
CA GLU A 150 -4.13 -8.39 -9.63
C GLU A 150 -4.69 -7.13 -8.99
N LEU A 151 -4.26 -6.83 -7.77
CA LEU A 151 -4.62 -5.61 -7.04
C LEU A 151 -3.45 -4.63 -7.08
N PRO A 152 -3.46 -3.64 -8.00
CA PRO A 152 -2.39 -2.65 -8.15
C PRO A 152 -2.58 -1.53 -7.12
N PHE A 153 -1.97 -1.66 -5.96
CA PHE A 153 -2.06 -0.66 -4.91
C PHE A 153 -1.26 0.60 -5.22
N LYS A 154 -1.82 1.74 -4.82
CA LYS A 154 -1.16 3.06 -4.85
C LYS A 154 -1.20 3.69 -3.48
N HIS A 155 -0.17 4.45 -3.15
CA HIS A 155 -0.22 5.34 -1.99
C HIS A 155 -1.27 6.43 -2.21
N MET A 156 -2.14 6.63 -1.25
CA MET A 156 -3.24 7.61 -1.34
C MET A 156 -2.91 8.91 -0.59
N LEU A 157 -1.84 8.95 0.19
CA LEU A 157 -1.41 10.11 0.96
C LEU A 157 -0.10 10.68 0.41
N SER A 158 0.53 11.57 1.17
CA SER A 158 1.80 12.20 0.82
C SER A 158 2.88 11.82 1.83
N LYS A 159 4.12 11.61 1.38
CA LYS A 159 5.29 11.39 2.23
C LYS A 159 6.15 12.63 2.27
N LEU A 160 6.58 13.04 3.46
CA LEU A 160 7.60 14.11 3.63
C LEU A 160 8.82 13.54 4.31
N THR A 161 9.97 13.75 3.70
CA THR A 161 11.29 13.48 4.28
C THR A 161 11.93 14.81 4.69
N VAL A 162 12.26 14.95 5.98
CA VAL A 162 12.96 16.11 6.54
C VAL A 162 14.42 15.74 6.75
N MET A 163 15.29 16.39 5.99
CA MET A 163 16.74 16.22 6.11
C MET A 163 17.28 17.20 7.16
N VAL A 164 17.99 16.69 8.17
CA VAL A 164 18.55 17.54 9.23
C VAL A 164 20.02 17.22 9.46
N SER A 165 20.81 18.27 9.67
CA SER A 165 22.22 18.16 10.08
C SER A 165 22.52 19.12 11.23
N CYS A 166 23.46 18.77 12.12
CA CYS A 166 23.97 19.66 13.16
C CYS A 166 25.38 20.09 12.80
N GLU A 167 25.66 21.40 12.90
CA GLU A 167 27.04 21.94 12.77
C GLU A 167 27.95 21.41 13.87
N ASP A 168 27.43 21.30 15.09
CA ASP A 168 28.12 20.61 16.17
C ASP A 168 27.93 19.11 16.09
N LYS A 169 28.98 18.38 15.75
CA LYS A 169 28.95 16.91 15.62
C LYS A 169 28.70 16.18 16.94
N ALA A 170 28.82 16.86 18.09
CA ALA A 170 28.46 16.30 19.40
C ALA A 170 26.98 16.51 19.75
N GLU A 171 26.22 17.18 18.90
CA GLU A 171 24.81 17.42 19.06
C GLU A 171 24.00 16.49 18.12
N GLN A 172 22.90 15.96 18.63
CA GLN A 172 22.04 15.03 17.89
C GLN A 172 20.60 15.55 17.85
N VAL A 173 19.91 15.32 16.75
CA VAL A 173 18.47 15.59 16.65
C VAL A 173 17.72 14.52 17.45
N THR A 174 16.87 14.95 18.37
CA THR A 174 16.04 14.06 19.20
C THR A 174 14.61 13.96 18.72
N SER A 175 14.09 15.01 18.06
CA SER A 175 12.77 14.97 17.44
C SER A 175 12.63 15.97 16.30
N VAL A 176 11.75 15.63 15.36
CA VAL A 176 11.26 16.53 14.31
C VAL A 176 9.74 16.49 14.34
N THR A 177 9.13 17.68 14.47
CA THR A 177 7.69 17.85 14.53
C THR A 177 7.22 18.78 13.42
N LEU A 178 6.20 18.38 12.69
CA LEU A 178 5.50 19.17 11.67
C LEU A 178 4.29 19.84 12.32
N GLY A 179 4.27 21.17 12.40
CA GLY A 179 3.22 21.91 13.07
C GLY A 179 2.01 22.18 12.17
N GLY A 180 0.80 22.03 12.72
CA GLY A 180 -0.43 22.49 12.12
C GLY A 180 -0.87 21.75 10.83
N VAL A 181 -0.44 20.52 10.60
CA VAL A 181 -0.79 19.73 9.41
C VAL A 181 -2.17 19.06 9.55
N ALA A 182 -2.91 18.96 8.45
CA ALA A 182 -4.11 18.15 8.41
C ALA A 182 -3.78 16.67 8.54
N GLN A 183 -4.54 15.96 9.36
CA GLN A 183 -4.29 14.56 9.70
C GLN A 183 -5.41 13.61 9.24
N THR A 184 -6.55 14.13 8.82
CA THR A 184 -7.72 13.32 8.44
C THR A 184 -8.08 13.54 6.99
N VAL A 185 -8.43 12.46 6.31
CA VAL A 185 -8.95 12.44 4.95
C VAL A 185 -10.27 11.68 4.89
N SER A 186 -11.11 12.05 3.92
CA SER A 186 -12.17 11.19 3.39
C SER A 186 -11.59 10.41 2.23
N ALA A 187 -11.60 9.08 2.32
CA ALA A 187 -11.08 8.19 1.29
C ALA A 187 -12.24 7.49 0.57
N ASP A 188 -12.13 7.34 -0.74
CA ASP A 188 -13.02 6.52 -1.57
C ASP A 188 -12.18 5.40 -2.21
N PHE A 189 -12.44 4.15 -1.79
CA PHE A 189 -11.70 2.99 -2.32
C PHE A 189 -12.30 2.45 -3.61
N SER A 190 -13.52 2.84 -3.96
CA SER A 190 -14.13 2.47 -5.25
C SER A 190 -13.47 3.18 -6.43
N VAL A 191 -12.89 4.36 -6.16
CA VAL A 191 -12.04 5.13 -7.08
C VAL A 191 -10.88 5.66 -6.26
N PRO A 192 -9.77 4.90 -6.05
CA PRO A 192 -8.75 5.23 -5.06
C PRO A 192 -8.37 6.72 -5.05
N SER A 193 -9.06 7.46 -4.22
CA SER A 193 -8.94 8.92 -4.10
C SER A 193 -9.12 9.35 -2.64
N VAL A 194 -8.55 10.49 -2.29
CA VAL A 194 -8.69 11.09 -0.97
C VAL A 194 -8.94 12.59 -1.07
N GLU A 195 -9.74 13.09 -0.14
CA GLU A 195 -9.95 14.51 0.09
C GLU A 195 -9.61 14.84 1.54
N THR A 196 -8.90 15.94 1.77
CA THR A 196 -8.59 16.38 3.13
C THR A 196 -9.86 16.79 3.86
N ALA A 197 -10.12 16.14 4.99
CA ALA A 197 -11.36 16.32 5.76
C ALA A 197 -11.18 17.18 7.02
N GLY A 198 -9.96 17.66 7.32
CA GLY A 198 -9.68 18.49 8.47
C GLY A 198 -8.85 17.81 9.57
N GLY A 199 -9.07 18.19 10.83
CA GLY A 199 -8.29 17.64 11.96
C GLY A 199 -6.83 18.09 11.91
N ARG A 200 -6.53 19.39 12.07
CA ARG A 200 -5.18 19.92 12.08
C ARG A 200 -4.50 19.74 13.45
N GLY A 201 -3.24 19.37 13.43
CA GLY A 201 -2.45 19.21 14.64
C GLY A 201 -0.98 19.00 14.33
N ASP A 202 -0.19 18.82 15.38
CA ASP A 202 1.22 18.53 15.25
C ASP A 202 1.45 17.05 14.95
N LEU A 203 2.43 16.77 14.10
CA LEU A 203 2.79 15.43 13.68
C LEU A 203 4.29 15.20 13.93
N LYS A 204 4.61 14.16 14.73
CA LYS A 204 6.00 13.78 15.03
C LYS A 204 6.50 12.79 13.99
N ALA A 205 7.55 13.17 13.26
CA ALA A 205 8.17 12.36 12.24
C ALA A 205 9.05 11.25 12.84
N GLY A 206 9.11 10.12 12.18
CA GLY A 206 9.96 9.00 12.54
C GLY A 206 11.36 9.11 11.96
N LYS A 207 12.38 8.65 12.70
CA LYS A 207 13.75 8.63 12.22
C LYS A 207 13.92 7.52 11.17
N ALA A 208 14.46 7.86 10.01
CA ALA A 208 14.71 6.98 8.91
C ALA A 208 16.16 7.05 8.43
N VAL A 209 16.61 6.00 7.77
CA VAL A 209 17.97 5.91 7.20
C VAL A 209 17.84 5.55 5.73
N SER A 210 18.51 6.29 4.86
CA SER A 210 18.58 5.94 3.42
C SER A 210 19.49 4.73 3.18
N GLY A 211 19.36 4.11 2.03
CA GLY A 211 20.26 3.05 1.58
C GLY A 211 21.74 3.45 1.55
N ASN A 212 22.04 4.75 1.48
CA ASN A 212 23.39 5.32 1.53
C ASN A 212 23.84 5.69 2.96
N GLY A 213 23.04 5.34 3.98
CA GLY A 213 23.36 5.64 5.39
C GLY A 213 23.07 7.08 5.84
N ASN A 214 22.46 7.92 4.99
CA ASN A 214 22.02 9.25 5.42
C ASN A 214 20.81 9.12 6.35
N GLU A 215 20.82 9.88 7.45
CA GLU A 215 19.71 9.95 8.38
C GLU A 215 18.77 11.10 8.03
N GLY A 216 17.49 10.87 8.21
CA GLY A 216 16.44 11.87 8.07
C GLY A 216 15.22 11.50 8.90
N TYR A 217 14.16 12.29 8.76
CA TYR A 217 12.90 12.07 9.47
C TYR A 217 11.77 12.00 8.45
N VAL A 218 10.97 10.96 8.51
CA VAL A 218 9.87 10.73 7.58
C VAL A 218 8.51 10.82 8.27
N ALA A 219 7.54 11.36 7.54
CA ALA A 219 6.16 11.41 7.97
C ALA A 219 5.21 11.24 6.79
N ILE A 220 4.09 10.59 7.04
CA ILE A 220 2.96 10.49 6.11
C ILE A 220 1.90 11.49 6.56
N LEU A 221 1.42 12.31 5.63
CA LEU A 221 0.45 13.38 5.87
C LEU A 221 -0.65 13.37 4.81
N ALA A 222 -1.81 13.92 5.20
CA ALA A 222 -2.91 14.14 4.27
C ALA A 222 -2.48 15.08 3.14
N PRO A 223 -2.91 14.87 1.89
CA PRO A 223 -2.70 15.83 0.81
C PRO A 223 -3.28 17.18 1.18
N GLN A 224 -2.50 18.25 1.08
CA GLN A 224 -2.92 19.57 1.51
C GLN A 224 -2.05 20.68 0.94
N THR A 225 -2.58 21.89 0.89
CA THR A 225 -1.79 23.11 0.62
C THR A 225 -1.59 23.88 1.92
N LEU A 226 -0.35 24.23 2.21
CA LEU A 226 0.09 24.95 3.40
C LEU A 226 0.82 26.22 3.01
N THR A 227 0.39 27.35 3.53
CA THR A 227 1.13 28.62 3.43
C THR A 227 2.27 28.67 4.42
N GLU A 228 2.13 27.97 5.55
CA GLU A 228 3.10 27.83 6.62
C GLU A 228 3.20 26.37 7.01
N LEU A 229 4.42 25.90 7.24
CA LEU A 229 4.71 24.58 7.78
C LEU A 229 5.88 24.70 8.76
N PRO A 230 5.62 25.04 10.02
CA PRO A 230 6.69 25.08 11.01
C PRO A 230 7.25 23.67 11.24
N VAL A 231 8.50 23.46 10.87
CA VAL A 231 9.25 22.24 11.16
C VAL A 231 10.09 22.50 12.42
N ILE A 232 9.68 21.89 13.52
CA ILE A 232 10.31 22.08 14.84
C ILE A 232 11.33 20.97 15.02
N VAL A 233 12.60 21.35 15.11
CA VAL A 233 13.74 20.45 15.36
C VAL A 233 14.21 20.62 16.79
N THR A 234 14.18 19.53 17.58
CA THR A 234 14.71 19.50 18.95
C THR A 234 15.97 18.66 19.01
N THR A 235 16.94 19.09 19.81
CA THR A 235 18.26 18.46 19.90
C THR A 235 18.62 17.97 21.30
N SER A 236 19.65 17.11 21.37
CA SER A 236 20.18 16.57 22.64
C SER A 236 20.74 17.61 23.60
N LYS A 237 21.11 18.80 23.10
CA LYS A 237 21.57 19.94 23.92
C LYS A 237 20.42 20.88 24.34
N GLY A 238 19.17 20.51 24.02
CA GLY A 238 17.98 21.26 24.41
C GLY A 238 17.66 22.45 23.50
N GLN A 239 18.30 22.55 22.34
CA GLN A 239 17.86 23.53 21.34
C GLN A 239 16.52 23.13 20.78
N SER A 240 15.65 24.11 20.52
CA SER A 240 14.39 23.93 19.79
C SER A 240 14.30 25.02 18.74
N LEU A 241 14.43 24.62 17.47
CA LEU A 241 14.48 25.51 16.31
C LEU A 241 13.30 25.34 15.43
N VAL A 242 12.76 26.41 14.89
CA VAL A 242 11.64 26.40 13.94
C VAL A 242 12.17 26.79 12.58
N PHE A 243 11.95 25.90 11.60
CA PHE A 243 12.24 26.15 10.20
C PHE A 243 10.91 26.33 9.45
N GLU A 244 10.88 27.29 8.52
CA GLU A 244 9.70 27.59 7.71
C GLU A 244 9.98 27.39 6.22
N PRO A 245 9.00 26.97 5.42
CA PRO A 245 9.20 26.88 3.98
C PRO A 245 9.34 28.28 3.38
N GLU A 246 10.22 28.42 2.39
CA GLU A 246 10.39 29.69 1.65
C GLU A 246 9.15 30.09 0.84
N LYS A 247 8.35 29.10 0.46
CA LYS A 247 7.14 29.26 -0.36
C LYS A 247 6.03 28.34 0.15
N PRO A 248 4.75 28.66 -0.15
CA PRO A 248 3.67 27.71 0.09
C PRO A 248 3.94 26.33 -0.51
N LEU A 249 3.59 25.29 0.22
CA LEU A 249 3.80 23.90 -0.18
C LEU A 249 2.46 23.25 -0.51
N THR A 250 2.44 22.48 -1.59
CA THR A 250 1.30 21.61 -1.94
C THR A 250 1.76 20.16 -1.89
N PHE A 251 1.14 19.40 -1.02
CA PHE A 251 1.33 17.96 -0.88
C PHE A 251 0.20 17.25 -1.64
N ALA A 252 0.54 16.56 -2.71
CA ALA A 252 -0.41 15.80 -3.53
C ALA A 252 -0.39 14.31 -3.15
N SER A 253 -1.53 13.63 -3.34
CA SER A 253 -1.66 12.18 -3.17
C SER A 253 -0.64 11.43 -4.03
N GLY A 254 -0.03 10.38 -3.48
CA GLY A 254 0.91 9.50 -4.20
C GLY A 254 2.31 10.11 -4.45
N HIS A 255 2.62 11.26 -3.83
CA HIS A 255 3.92 11.92 -4.05
C HIS A 255 4.78 11.93 -2.78
N ALA A 256 6.09 11.84 -2.98
CA ALA A 256 7.11 11.99 -1.94
C ALA A 256 7.82 13.34 -2.08
N TYR A 257 8.06 13.95 -0.94
CA TYR A 257 8.67 15.26 -0.81
C TYR A 257 9.90 15.17 0.08
N ALA A 258 10.96 15.91 -0.25
CA ALA A 258 12.14 16.01 0.58
C ALA A 258 12.54 17.47 0.77
N THR A 259 12.83 17.87 2.02
CA THR A 259 13.36 19.20 2.30
C THR A 259 14.81 19.34 1.84
N SER A 260 15.25 20.56 1.55
CA SER A 260 16.68 20.86 1.64
C SER A 260 17.17 20.53 3.05
N THR A 261 18.48 20.33 3.24
CA THR A 261 19.00 20.00 4.56
C THR A 261 18.83 21.18 5.54
N LEU A 262 18.06 20.95 6.60
CA LEU A 262 17.90 21.88 7.71
C LEU A 262 19.16 21.82 8.57
N THR A 263 19.88 22.94 8.69
CA THR A 263 21.11 22.97 9.46
C THR A 263 20.87 23.59 10.83
N VAL A 264 21.09 22.80 11.88
CA VAL A 264 21.09 23.28 13.29
C VAL A 264 22.44 23.96 13.59
N PRO A 265 22.46 25.27 13.89
CA PRO A 265 23.70 25.98 14.15
C PRO A 265 24.31 25.62 15.52
N LYS A 266 25.61 25.78 15.67
CA LYS A 266 26.35 25.49 16.93
C LYS A 266 25.84 26.25 18.14
N GLN A 267 25.29 27.44 17.94
CA GLN A 267 24.68 28.27 18.97
C GLN A 267 23.35 28.77 18.45
N SER A 268 22.34 28.81 19.32
CA SER A 268 21.08 29.47 18.98
C SER A 268 21.34 30.98 18.86
N ALA A 269 21.82 31.41 17.70
CA ALA A 269 21.82 32.83 17.40
C ALA A 269 20.35 33.24 17.28
N GLN A 270 19.97 34.34 17.93
CA GLN A 270 18.85 35.15 17.48
C GLN A 270 19.24 35.65 16.07
N GLY A 271 19.09 34.77 15.10
CA GLY A 271 19.51 34.95 13.71
C GLY A 271 18.30 35.11 12.77
N PRO A 272 18.58 35.28 11.49
CA PRO A 272 17.53 35.36 10.47
C PRO A 272 16.64 34.14 10.53
N LYS A 273 15.39 34.28 10.05
CA LYS A 273 14.42 33.21 9.93
C LYS A 273 15.05 31.98 9.23
N LEU A 274 15.01 30.82 9.88
CA LEU A 274 15.51 29.57 9.31
C LEU A 274 14.50 29.09 8.28
N THR A 275 14.94 28.93 7.03
CA THR A 275 14.07 28.53 5.92
C THR A 275 14.54 27.25 5.25
N PHE A 276 13.63 26.62 4.49
CA PHE A 276 13.94 25.47 3.68
C PHE A 276 13.14 25.46 2.36
N THR A 277 13.64 24.72 1.40
CA THR A 277 12.95 24.38 0.14
C THR A 277 12.56 22.90 0.13
N VAL A 278 11.64 22.55 -0.76
CA VAL A 278 11.16 21.17 -0.92
C VAL A 278 11.29 20.75 -2.38
N SER A 279 11.82 19.54 -2.61
CA SER A 279 11.76 18.83 -3.86
C SER A 279 10.64 17.80 -3.83
N VAL A 280 10.11 17.44 -5.00
CA VAL A 280 9.03 16.47 -5.16
C VAL A 280 9.45 15.38 -6.15
N THR A 281 9.09 14.14 -5.82
CA THR A 281 9.23 12.97 -6.70
C THR A 281 7.95 12.15 -6.60
N ASP A 282 7.75 11.22 -7.54
CA ASP A 282 6.72 10.21 -7.34
C ASP A 282 7.10 9.33 -6.15
N TRP A 283 6.10 8.92 -5.37
CA TRP A 283 6.36 8.06 -4.23
C TRP A 283 6.76 6.67 -4.74
N GLY A 284 8.05 6.38 -4.67
CA GLY A 284 8.63 5.15 -5.19
C GLY A 284 9.80 5.34 -6.14
N ASP A 285 10.03 6.51 -6.68
CA ASP A 285 11.27 6.80 -7.38
C ASP A 285 12.47 6.69 -6.43
N GLY A 286 13.30 5.68 -6.68
CA GLY A 286 14.37 5.17 -5.80
C GLY A 286 15.37 6.20 -5.28
N GLY A 287 15.00 6.95 -4.28
CA GLY A 287 15.81 7.97 -3.59
C GLY A 287 15.17 8.41 -2.28
N SER A 288 13.95 7.96 -1.99
CA SER A 288 13.27 8.28 -0.76
C SER A 288 13.89 7.53 0.42
N MET A 289 13.95 8.16 1.59
CA MET A 289 14.30 7.49 2.83
C MET A 289 13.16 6.60 3.28
N ASP A 290 13.49 5.37 3.69
CA ASP A 290 12.54 4.42 4.21
C ASP A 290 12.66 4.28 5.72
N PHE A 291 11.53 4.10 6.36
CA PHE A 291 11.47 3.75 7.76
C PHE A 291 11.57 2.23 7.88
N HIS A 292 12.68 1.72 8.38
CA HIS A 292 12.86 0.28 8.56
C HIS A 292 12.47 -0.16 9.97
N ARG A 293 11.84 -1.31 10.08
CA ARG A 293 11.64 -1.99 11.36
C ARG A 293 13.03 -2.28 11.95
N GLY A 294 13.39 -1.63 13.05
CA GLY A 294 14.63 -1.92 13.76
C GLY A 294 14.69 -3.41 14.07
N LYS A 295 15.83 -4.07 13.75
CA LYS A 295 16.05 -5.43 14.23
C LYS A 295 15.94 -5.35 15.76
N GLN A 296 14.92 -6.01 16.33
CA GLN A 296 14.90 -6.29 17.74
C GLN A 296 16.06 -7.26 17.99
N ASN A 297 17.15 -6.73 18.60
CA ASN A 297 18.25 -7.56 19.10
C ASN A 297 17.81 -8.23 20.40
#